data_b794829edfb429d73ac6e49eac9c2084
#
_entry.id   b794829edfb429d73ac6e49eac9c2084
#
_cell.length_a   1.000
_cell.length_b   1.000
_cell.length_c   1.000
_cell.angle_alpha   90.00
_cell.angle_beta   90.00
_cell.angle_gamma   90.00
#
_symmetry.space_group_name_H-M   'P 1'
#
loop_
_entity.id
_entity.type
_entity.pdbx_description
1 polymer ?
#
loop_
_entity_poly.entity_id
_entity_poly.type
_entity_poly.pdbx_seq_one_letter_code
_entity_poly.pdbx_strand_id
1 'polypeptide(L)'
;MIRSKHVTRGVMLLALLLVAGASASAQLPGAIFTTLKNGSAVNANIYQAKCGDLGVWLDGGPGPSAPQTAAGLPDGDYYFQVTDPSGKTLLSTDPVVNRQFHVSNGIISGLSGAGNHNTGLDVDHGATTIELCPFNDTPNPGGVYKAWVTPVGQFLGNANQVDNSCGNGCFHGFVPSFSKVDNFKVKGTTAAVACMSVFKFIDANGNGIREPQLGEIHYGGWPFTVIDPLGAQLNGKMYTIAHLKDCFPGLFNLVPGKYTIIEDATDGTGTYVVTANIVDDKAQNPVDTQITVTFKSSDLRHDVTFGNKPQ
;
A
#
# COMPACT_ATOMS: atom_id res chain seq x y z
N MET A 1 69.90 38.87 -66.83
CA MET A 1 69.67 37.57 -66.07
C MET A 1 69.30 37.94 -64.67
N ILE A 2 67.99 37.98 -64.42
CA ILE A 2 67.45 38.35 -63.09
C ILE A 2 66.72 37.14 -62.55
N ARG A 3 67.17 36.55 -61.42
CA ARG A 3 66.59 35.46 -60.74
C ARG A 3 65.54 35.96 -59.70
N SER A 4 64.31 35.64 -59.95
CA SER A 4 63.17 35.80 -58.99
C SER A 4 63.27 34.82 -57.86
N LYS A 5 63.20 35.32 -56.62
CA LYS A 5 63.08 34.50 -55.39
C LYS A 5 61.60 34.46 -54.99
N HIS A 6 61.01 33.35 -55.10
CA HIS A 6 59.65 33.06 -54.53
C HIS A 6 59.76 32.86 -53.02
N VAL A 7 59.11 33.73 -52.25
CA VAL A 7 58.92 33.61 -50.82
C VAL A 7 57.59 32.89 -50.60
N THR A 8 57.64 31.65 -50.14
CA THR A 8 56.49 30.89 -49.75
C THR A 8 56.09 31.26 -48.35
N ARG A 9 54.91 31.88 -48.16
CA ARG A 9 54.29 32.14 -46.87
C ARG A 9 53.55 30.91 -46.42
N GLY A 10 54.05 30.17 -45.41
CA GLY A 10 53.38 29.13 -44.72
C GLY A 10 52.29 29.70 -43.81
N VAL A 11 51.04 29.37 -44.11
CA VAL A 11 49.90 29.63 -43.22
C VAL A 11 49.80 28.48 -42.25
N MET A 12 50.14 28.76 -40.96
CA MET A 12 49.99 27.83 -39.87
C MET A 12 48.55 27.84 -39.38
N LEU A 13 47.78 26.83 -39.76
CA LEU A 13 46.39 26.63 -39.31
C LEU A 13 46.44 26.06 -37.90
N LEU A 14 46.13 26.87 -36.87
CA LEU A 14 45.97 26.46 -35.50
C LEU A 14 44.57 25.84 -35.33
N ALA A 15 44.48 24.53 -35.38
CA ALA A 15 43.22 23.79 -35.09
C ALA A 15 42.97 23.81 -33.58
N LEU A 16 42.02 24.64 -33.14
CA LEU A 16 41.53 24.65 -31.77
C LEU A 16 40.61 23.45 -31.58
N LEU A 17 41.08 22.37 -30.95
CA LEU A 17 40.24 21.24 -30.51
C LEU A 17 39.40 21.72 -29.32
N LEU A 18 38.12 22.04 -29.56
CA LEU A 18 37.11 22.10 -28.52
C LEU A 18 36.83 20.68 -28.05
N VAL A 19 37.44 20.25 -26.95
CA VAL A 19 37.02 19.07 -26.21
C VAL A 19 35.70 19.44 -25.53
N ALA A 20 34.57 19.13 -26.15
CA ALA A 20 33.29 19.09 -25.49
C ALA A 20 33.35 17.94 -24.47
N GLY A 21 33.69 18.28 -23.23
CA GLY A 21 33.59 17.37 -22.12
C GLY A 21 32.11 17.00 -21.93
N ALA A 22 31.67 15.87 -22.49
CA ALA A 22 30.45 15.27 -22.07
C ALA A 22 30.61 14.92 -20.59
N SER A 23 29.98 15.69 -19.71
CA SER A 23 29.83 15.32 -18.30
C SER A 23 29.03 14.04 -18.27
N ALA A 24 29.71 12.90 -18.23
CA ALA A 24 29.05 11.66 -17.87
C ALA A 24 28.47 11.90 -16.47
N SER A 25 27.15 11.96 -16.34
CA SER A 25 26.51 11.99 -15.04
C SER A 25 26.91 10.67 -14.35
N ALA A 26 27.80 10.75 -13.38
CA ALA A 26 28.19 9.59 -12.61
C ALA A 26 26.93 9.07 -11.91
N GLN A 27 26.59 7.82 -12.18
CA GLN A 27 25.49 7.17 -11.48
C GLN A 27 25.76 7.26 -9.97
N LEU A 28 24.74 7.62 -9.20
CA LEU A 28 24.81 7.71 -7.73
C LEU A 28 25.45 6.40 -7.17
N PRO A 29 26.56 6.46 -6.41
CA PRO A 29 27.18 5.28 -5.82
C PRO A 29 26.29 4.68 -4.72
N GLY A 30 26.67 3.51 -4.20
CA GLY A 30 25.88 2.81 -3.20
C GLY A 30 24.63 2.14 -3.77
N ALA A 31 23.82 1.63 -2.88
CA ALA A 31 22.55 0.96 -3.18
C ALA A 31 21.46 1.41 -2.23
N ILE A 32 20.20 1.29 -2.70
CA ILE A 32 19.03 1.20 -1.84
C ILE A 32 18.43 -0.19 -2.02
N PHE A 33 17.75 -0.67 -1.00
CA PHE A 33 17.05 -1.93 -1.03
C PHE A 33 15.89 -1.90 -0.05
N THR A 34 14.89 -2.74 -0.31
CA THR A 34 13.76 -2.91 0.59
C THR A 34 14.03 -4.03 1.59
N THR A 35 13.48 -3.89 2.80
CA THR A 35 13.71 -4.79 3.92
C THR A 35 12.51 -4.80 4.87
N LEU A 36 12.58 -5.57 5.96
CA LEU A 36 11.70 -5.41 7.13
C LEU A 36 12.27 -4.36 8.08
N LYS A 37 11.50 -3.95 9.08
CA LYS A 37 11.85 -2.93 10.08
C LYS A 37 13.23 -3.10 10.72
N ASN A 38 13.67 -4.32 10.90
CA ASN A 38 14.93 -4.67 11.57
C ASN A 38 16.09 -4.97 10.62
N GLY A 39 15.99 -4.62 9.34
CA GLY A 39 16.99 -4.89 8.33
C GLY A 39 16.97 -6.31 7.76
N SER A 40 16.17 -7.22 8.31
CA SER A 40 16.07 -8.59 7.82
C SER A 40 15.22 -8.71 6.55
N ALA A 41 15.28 -9.88 5.89
CA ALA A 41 14.54 -10.18 4.67
C ALA A 41 14.75 -9.15 3.54
N VAL A 42 16.02 -8.79 3.34
CA VAL A 42 16.45 -7.86 2.27
C VAL A 42 15.98 -8.36 0.90
N ASN A 43 15.36 -7.47 0.11
CA ASN A 43 14.79 -7.77 -1.21
C ASN A 43 13.91 -9.02 -1.18
N ALA A 44 13.02 -9.13 -0.20
CA ALA A 44 12.11 -10.27 -0.10
C ALA A 44 11.34 -10.44 -1.42
N ASN A 45 11.15 -11.69 -1.85
CA ASN A 45 10.36 -11.99 -3.04
C ASN A 45 8.95 -11.41 -2.95
N ILE A 46 8.40 -11.34 -1.74
CA ILE A 46 7.09 -10.76 -1.46
C ILE A 46 6.98 -10.39 0.03
N TYR A 47 6.67 -9.13 0.31
CA TYR A 47 6.37 -8.64 1.65
C TYR A 47 4.93 -8.97 2.05
N GLN A 48 4.68 -9.24 3.32
CA GLN A 48 3.36 -9.70 3.79
C GLN A 48 2.36 -8.54 3.96
N ALA A 49 2.83 -7.33 4.16
CA ALA A 49 2.02 -6.12 4.31
C ALA A 49 2.69 -4.92 3.62
N LYS A 50 1.95 -3.83 3.43
CA LYS A 50 2.51 -2.56 2.98
C LYS A 50 3.14 -1.79 4.13
N CYS A 51 2.48 -1.78 5.26
CA CYS A 51 2.78 -0.95 6.43
C CYS A 51 2.96 -1.78 7.71
N GLY A 52 3.54 -1.16 8.72
CA GLY A 52 3.80 -1.77 10.02
C GLY A 52 5.06 -2.64 10.04
N ASP A 53 5.26 -3.40 11.10
CA ASP A 53 6.49 -4.16 11.34
C ASP A 53 6.76 -5.24 10.27
N LEU A 54 5.71 -5.78 9.65
CA LEU A 54 5.77 -6.72 8.51
C LEU A 54 5.63 -6.02 7.15
N GLY A 55 5.61 -4.70 7.15
CA GLY A 55 5.53 -3.85 5.97
C GLY A 55 6.85 -3.71 5.25
N VAL A 56 6.88 -2.78 4.30
CA VAL A 56 8.05 -2.52 3.46
C VAL A 56 8.81 -1.33 4.01
N TRP A 57 10.07 -1.54 4.30
CA TRP A 57 11.00 -0.55 4.81
C TRP A 57 12.11 -0.32 3.79
N LEU A 58 12.60 0.90 3.73
CA LEU A 58 13.74 1.31 2.92
C LEU A 58 15.02 1.22 3.76
N ASP A 59 16.06 0.68 3.17
CA ASP A 59 17.42 0.76 3.68
C ASP A 59 18.36 1.22 2.56
N GLY A 60 19.56 1.65 2.92
CA GLY A 60 20.54 2.13 1.94
C GLY A 60 21.92 2.21 2.52
N GLY A 61 22.86 1.84 1.64
CA GLY A 61 24.28 1.76 2.03
C GLY A 61 25.10 1.05 0.96
N PRO A 62 26.14 0.30 1.35
CA PRO A 62 26.70 -0.74 0.51
C PRO A 62 25.62 -1.73 0.09
N GLY A 63 25.72 -2.27 -1.14
CA GLY A 63 24.71 -3.24 -1.60
C GLY A 63 24.66 -4.46 -0.68
N PRO A 64 23.50 -5.16 -0.60
CA PRO A 64 23.26 -6.23 0.37
C PRO A 64 24.26 -7.40 0.28
N SER A 65 24.89 -7.58 -0.88
CA SER A 65 25.93 -8.61 -1.10
C SER A 65 27.33 -8.02 -1.20
N ALA A 66 27.48 -6.72 -0.94
CA ALA A 66 28.78 -6.05 -1.01
C ALA A 66 29.49 -6.08 0.34
N PRO A 67 30.83 -6.04 0.36
CA PRO A 67 31.57 -5.83 1.61
C PRO A 67 31.10 -4.54 2.32
N GLN A 68 31.10 -4.54 3.65
CA GLN A 68 30.78 -3.36 4.48
C GLN A 68 31.64 -2.13 4.14
N THR A 69 32.84 -2.34 3.60
CA THR A 69 33.76 -1.27 3.16
C THR A 69 33.47 -0.77 1.74
N ALA A 70 32.48 -1.33 1.04
CA ALA A 70 32.09 -0.84 -0.27
C ALA A 70 31.43 0.56 -0.17
N ALA A 71 31.44 1.29 -1.27
CA ALA A 71 30.82 2.62 -1.31
C ALA A 71 29.34 2.54 -1.00
N GLY A 72 28.90 3.29 0.00
CA GLY A 72 27.50 3.54 0.30
C GLY A 72 26.94 4.72 -0.50
N LEU A 73 25.79 5.23 -0.10
CA LEU A 73 25.21 6.45 -0.62
C LEU A 73 26.09 7.66 -0.23
N PRO A 74 26.23 8.70 -1.05
CA PRO A 74 26.88 9.94 -0.63
C PRO A 74 26.15 10.55 0.59
N ASP A 75 26.94 11.13 1.49
CA ASP A 75 26.38 11.83 2.66
C ASP A 75 25.54 13.01 2.24
N GLY A 76 24.41 13.23 2.91
CA GLY A 76 23.46 14.30 2.65
C GLY A 76 22.00 13.89 2.81
N ASP A 77 21.13 14.80 2.43
CA ASP A 77 19.67 14.60 2.53
C ASP A 77 19.09 14.08 1.22
N TYR A 78 18.13 13.20 1.36
CA TYR A 78 17.45 12.49 0.26
C TYR A 78 15.95 12.54 0.44
N TYR A 79 15.24 12.55 -0.69
CA TYR A 79 13.82 12.24 -0.75
C TYR A 79 13.60 10.80 -1.26
N PHE A 80 12.50 10.19 -0.84
CA PHE A 80 12.04 8.93 -1.44
C PHE A 80 10.60 9.05 -1.95
N GLN A 81 10.22 8.12 -2.83
CA GLN A 81 8.84 7.92 -3.27
C GLN A 81 8.59 6.47 -3.64
N VAL A 82 7.31 6.09 -3.66
CA VAL A 82 6.83 4.82 -4.19
C VAL A 82 5.98 5.09 -5.42
N THR A 83 6.24 4.34 -6.50
CA THR A 83 5.47 4.39 -7.75
C THR A 83 5.07 2.99 -8.20
N ASP A 84 4.26 2.92 -9.26
CA ASP A 84 4.14 1.72 -10.07
C ASP A 84 5.49 1.34 -10.72
N PRO A 85 5.67 0.12 -11.27
CA PRO A 85 6.95 -0.29 -11.86
C PRO A 85 7.42 0.60 -13.00
N SER A 86 6.50 1.22 -13.74
CA SER A 86 6.84 2.13 -14.85
C SER A 86 7.35 3.50 -14.38
N GLY A 87 7.11 3.86 -13.13
CA GLY A 87 7.38 5.17 -12.56
C GLY A 87 6.33 6.24 -12.90
N LYS A 88 5.32 5.92 -13.70
CA LYS A 88 4.34 6.89 -14.21
C LYS A 88 3.22 7.21 -13.23
N THR A 89 2.88 6.27 -12.36
CA THR A 89 1.84 6.44 -11.36
C THR A 89 2.46 6.60 -10.00
N LEU A 90 2.36 7.78 -9.40
CA LEU A 90 2.77 8.02 -8.03
C LEU A 90 1.82 7.27 -7.09
N LEU A 91 2.38 6.55 -6.13
CA LEU A 91 1.63 5.81 -5.12
C LEU A 91 1.79 6.41 -3.73
N SER A 92 2.94 7.06 -3.40
CA SER A 92 3.08 7.83 -2.16
C SER A 92 1.99 8.89 -2.04
N THR A 93 1.41 9.06 -0.83
CA THR A 93 0.21 9.89 -0.61
C THR A 93 0.46 11.11 0.25
N ASP A 94 1.62 11.24 0.85
CA ASP A 94 2.05 12.37 1.66
C ASP A 94 2.97 13.33 0.89
N PRO A 95 3.16 14.59 1.34
CA PRO A 95 4.09 15.52 0.73
C PRO A 95 5.53 15.02 0.73
N VAL A 96 6.30 15.38 -0.30
CA VAL A 96 7.71 14.94 -0.47
C VAL A 96 8.57 15.32 0.74
N VAL A 97 8.33 16.48 1.35
CA VAL A 97 9.07 16.93 2.54
C VAL A 97 8.95 15.99 3.74
N ASN A 98 7.86 15.21 3.83
CA ASN A 98 7.68 14.20 4.87
C ASN A 98 8.52 12.94 4.60
N ARG A 99 8.90 12.72 3.35
CA ARG A 99 9.64 11.57 2.84
C ARG A 99 11.14 11.89 2.73
N GLN A 100 11.68 12.62 3.72
CA GLN A 100 13.07 13.04 3.73
C GLN A 100 13.87 12.29 4.80
N PHE A 101 15.09 11.88 4.42
CA PHE A 101 16.02 11.22 5.32
C PHE A 101 17.45 11.69 5.08
N HIS A 102 18.32 11.43 6.07
CA HIS A 102 19.73 11.76 6.04
C HIS A 102 20.61 10.52 5.88
N VAL A 103 21.67 10.66 5.07
CA VAL A 103 22.74 9.67 4.94
C VAL A 103 23.99 10.23 5.58
N SER A 104 24.64 9.42 6.41
CA SER A 104 25.92 9.73 7.03
C SER A 104 26.82 8.48 7.01
N ASN A 105 28.09 8.67 6.67
CA ASN A 105 29.05 7.57 6.51
C ASN A 105 28.54 6.46 5.54
N GLY A 106 27.82 6.88 4.52
CA GLY A 106 27.36 5.99 3.46
C GLY A 106 26.11 5.18 3.75
N ILE A 107 25.50 5.28 4.94
CA ILE A 107 24.28 4.56 5.35
C ILE A 107 23.18 5.54 5.78
N ILE A 108 21.94 5.11 5.73
CA ILE A 108 20.82 5.90 6.25
C ILE A 108 20.98 6.04 7.76
N SER A 109 21.02 7.28 8.26
CA SER A 109 21.25 7.60 9.69
C SER A 109 19.99 8.08 10.42
N GLY A 110 18.90 8.40 9.71
CA GLY A 110 17.64 8.81 10.31
C GLY A 110 16.78 9.65 9.37
N LEU A 111 15.63 10.07 9.87
CA LEU A 111 14.79 11.04 9.18
C LEU A 111 15.39 12.43 9.24
N SER A 112 15.11 13.24 8.23
CA SER A 112 15.43 14.67 8.19
C SER A 112 14.23 15.49 7.69
N GLY A 113 14.33 16.81 7.68
CA GLY A 113 13.21 17.66 7.26
C GLY A 113 12.00 17.56 8.20
N ALA A 114 10.80 17.48 7.61
CA ALA A 114 9.53 17.34 8.35
C ALA A 114 9.12 15.88 8.56
N GLY A 115 10.02 14.92 8.32
CA GLY A 115 9.75 13.49 8.25
C GLY A 115 8.83 12.93 9.34
N ASN A 116 7.74 12.31 8.92
CA ASN A 116 6.74 11.69 9.79
C ASN A 116 6.64 10.17 9.59
N HIS A 117 7.64 9.58 8.94
CA HIS A 117 7.69 8.12 8.74
C HIS A 117 8.21 7.41 9.99
N ASN A 118 7.79 6.18 10.19
CA ASN A 118 8.36 5.36 11.24
C ASN A 118 9.80 4.94 10.89
N THR A 119 10.62 4.78 11.92
CA THR A 119 11.99 4.30 11.78
C THR A 119 12.19 2.96 12.48
N GLY A 120 13.09 2.17 11.94
CA GLY A 120 13.60 0.94 12.53
C GLY A 120 15.13 0.97 12.58
N LEU A 121 15.73 -0.17 12.86
CA LEU A 121 17.18 -0.32 12.92
C LEU A 121 17.57 -1.61 12.20
N ASP A 122 18.42 -1.50 11.18
CA ASP A 122 19.14 -2.65 10.66
C ASP A 122 20.14 -3.11 11.71
N VAL A 123 19.86 -4.24 12.32
CA VAL A 123 20.67 -4.76 13.43
C VAL A 123 22.04 -5.29 12.98
N ASP A 124 22.19 -5.61 11.69
CA ASP A 124 23.43 -6.15 11.13
C ASP A 124 24.39 -5.05 10.67
N HIS A 125 23.86 -3.90 10.21
CA HIS A 125 24.67 -2.83 9.61
C HIS A 125 24.59 -1.51 10.39
N GLY A 126 23.70 -1.39 11.35
CA GLY A 126 23.51 -0.18 12.15
C GLY A 126 22.85 0.97 11.40
N ALA A 127 22.33 0.72 10.20
CA ALA A 127 21.58 1.72 9.44
C ALA A 127 20.18 1.93 10.03
N THR A 128 19.63 3.12 9.87
CA THR A 128 18.23 3.38 10.16
C THR A 128 17.37 2.93 8.99
N THR A 129 16.42 2.03 9.21
CA THR A 129 15.41 1.68 8.22
C THR A 129 14.24 2.66 8.28
N ILE A 130 13.61 2.96 7.14
CA ILE A 130 12.51 3.92 7.05
C ILE A 130 11.29 3.25 6.44
N GLU A 131 10.14 3.32 7.11
CA GLU A 131 8.90 2.79 6.57
C GLU A 131 8.48 3.55 5.31
N LEU A 132 8.20 2.83 4.23
CA LEU A 132 7.79 3.45 2.97
C LEU A 132 6.34 3.96 2.96
N CYS A 133 5.48 3.46 3.88
CA CYS A 133 4.10 3.94 4.03
C CYS A 133 4.04 5.40 4.51
N PRO A 134 3.00 6.19 4.04
CA PRO A 134 1.81 5.73 3.35
C PRO A 134 1.92 5.74 1.80
N PHE A 135 1.42 4.68 1.15
CA PHE A 135 1.27 4.64 -0.31
C PHE A 135 0.06 3.80 -0.75
N ASN A 136 -0.51 4.14 -1.91
CA ASN A 136 -1.65 3.46 -2.52
C ASN A 136 -1.26 2.09 -3.09
N ASP A 137 -2.25 1.27 -3.45
CA ASP A 137 -2.02 0.02 -4.16
C ASP A 137 -1.57 0.27 -5.59
N THR A 138 -0.65 -0.58 -6.06
CA THR A 138 -0.20 -0.52 -7.44
C THR A 138 -1.29 -1.01 -8.39
N PRO A 139 -1.52 -0.33 -9.53
CA PRO A 139 -2.40 -0.85 -10.58
C PRO A 139 -1.79 -2.04 -11.32
N ASN A 140 -0.53 -2.38 -11.05
CA ASN A 140 0.16 -3.49 -11.69
C ASN A 140 -0.42 -4.83 -11.24
N PRO A 141 -0.93 -5.68 -12.16
CA PRO A 141 -1.55 -6.95 -11.80
C PRO A 141 -0.63 -7.92 -11.04
N GLY A 142 0.70 -7.76 -11.16
CA GLY A 142 1.69 -8.56 -10.46
C GLY A 142 1.96 -8.09 -9.03
N GLY A 143 1.33 -7.02 -8.54
CA GLY A 143 1.56 -6.46 -7.21
C GLY A 143 2.97 -5.89 -7.03
N VAL A 144 3.59 -5.41 -8.11
CA VAL A 144 4.96 -4.87 -8.08
C VAL A 144 4.92 -3.36 -7.93
N TYR A 145 5.81 -2.85 -7.11
CA TYR A 145 6.04 -1.44 -6.79
C TYR A 145 7.50 -1.07 -7.10
N LYS A 146 7.78 0.21 -7.13
CA LYS A 146 9.13 0.73 -7.26
C LYS A 146 9.37 1.83 -6.22
N ALA A 147 10.38 1.64 -5.38
CA ALA A 147 10.93 2.67 -4.52
C ALA A 147 11.97 3.49 -5.29
N TRP A 148 12.00 4.79 -5.05
CA TRP A 148 12.96 5.73 -5.60
C TRP A 148 13.61 6.50 -4.47
N VAL A 149 14.88 6.83 -4.64
CA VAL A 149 15.63 7.74 -3.76
C VAL A 149 16.41 8.71 -4.61
N THR A 150 16.34 10.00 -4.29
CA THR A 150 17.11 11.07 -4.97
C THR A 150 17.68 12.06 -3.97
N PRO A 151 18.90 12.57 -4.15
CA PRO A 151 19.42 13.67 -3.33
C PRO A 151 18.50 14.89 -3.41
N VAL A 152 18.28 15.58 -2.29
CA VAL A 152 17.42 16.78 -2.21
C VAL A 152 17.80 17.81 -3.27
N GLY A 153 19.10 18.04 -3.50
CA GLY A 153 19.61 18.99 -4.50
C GLY A 153 19.38 18.59 -5.96
N GLN A 154 18.91 17.37 -6.24
CA GLN A 154 18.61 16.85 -7.57
C GLN A 154 17.10 16.64 -7.79
N PHE A 155 16.29 16.96 -6.81
CA PHE A 155 14.84 16.89 -6.91
C PHE A 155 14.30 18.09 -7.68
N LEU A 156 13.40 17.83 -8.64
CA LEU A 156 12.79 18.87 -9.50
C LEU A 156 11.33 19.08 -9.13
N GLY A 157 11.07 19.95 -8.16
CA GLY A 157 9.71 20.26 -7.77
C GLY A 157 9.58 21.02 -6.46
N ASN A 158 8.35 21.06 -5.96
CA ASN A 158 8.01 21.64 -4.67
C ASN A 158 7.80 20.53 -3.64
N ALA A 159 8.70 20.39 -2.68
CA ALA A 159 8.63 19.32 -1.68
C ALA A 159 7.39 19.40 -0.77
N ASN A 160 6.70 20.53 -0.69
CA ASN A 160 5.45 20.66 0.05
C ASN A 160 4.24 20.04 -0.67
N GLN A 161 4.41 19.57 -1.90
CA GLN A 161 3.37 18.87 -2.67
C GLN A 161 3.57 17.36 -2.60
N VAL A 162 2.47 16.63 -2.77
CA VAL A 162 2.49 15.16 -2.87
C VAL A 162 3.09 14.73 -4.20
N ASP A 163 2.64 15.36 -5.29
CA ASP A 163 3.04 15.09 -6.67
C ASP A 163 3.65 16.31 -7.34
N ASN A 164 4.59 16.08 -8.24
CA ASN A 164 5.31 17.13 -8.94
C ASN A 164 5.44 16.83 -10.43
N SER A 165 4.90 17.71 -11.26
CA SER A 165 5.09 17.65 -12.71
C SER A 165 6.42 18.28 -13.07
N CYS A 166 7.30 17.54 -13.75
CA CYS A 166 8.65 17.99 -14.08
C CYS A 166 9.06 17.75 -15.55
N GLY A 167 8.10 17.52 -16.42
CA GLY A 167 8.35 17.35 -17.86
C GLY A 167 8.91 15.98 -18.24
N ASN A 168 9.41 15.86 -19.47
CA ASN A 168 9.92 14.59 -20.00
C ASN A 168 11.23 14.16 -19.31
N GLY A 169 11.32 12.87 -18.96
CA GLY A 169 12.53 12.29 -18.36
C GLY A 169 12.62 12.40 -16.84
N CYS A 170 11.52 12.80 -16.20
CA CYS A 170 11.39 12.91 -14.76
C CYS A 170 10.10 12.23 -14.30
N PHE A 171 10.10 11.65 -13.12
CA PHE A 171 8.96 10.94 -12.51
C PHE A 171 8.63 11.60 -11.18
N HIS A 172 7.60 12.46 -11.16
CA HIS A 172 7.10 13.12 -9.95
C HIS A 172 8.18 13.92 -9.19
N GLY A 173 9.11 14.56 -9.93
CA GLY A 173 10.25 15.30 -9.39
C GLY A 173 11.57 14.51 -9.32
N PHE A 174 11.54 13.19 -9.52
CA PHE A 174 12.70 12.31 -9.46
C PHE A 174 13.26 12.07 -10.86
N VAL A 175 14.54 12.41 -11.06
CA VAL A 175 15.24 12.23 -12.34
C VAL A 175 16.01 10.90 -12.29
N PRO A 176 15.76 9.95 -13.21
CA PRO A 176 16.35 8.61 -13.17
C PRO A 176 17.88 8.60 -13.10
N SER A 177 18.56 9.51 -13.81
CA SER A 177 20.02 9.60 -13.82
C SER A 177 20.62 10.04 -12.47
N PHE A 178 19.82 10.66 -11.61
CA PHE A 178 20.21 11.11 -10.28
C PHE A 178 19.55 10.32 -9.15
N SER A 179 18.82 9.27 -9.49
CA SER A 179 18.07 8.48 -8.51
C SER A 179 18.59 7.04 -8.44
N LYS A 180 18.41 6.42 -7.27
CA LYS A 180 18.46 4.97 -7.11
C LYS A 180 17.03 4.43 -7.06
N VAL A 181 16.86 3.21 -7.54
CA VAL A 181 15.56 2.54 -7.52
C VAL A 181 15.70 1.10 -7.04
N ASP A 182 14.66 0.62 -6.38
CA ASP A 182 14.48 -0.79 -6.04
C ASP A 182 13.05 -1.22 -6.33
N ASN A 183 12.89 -2.42 -6.92
CA ASN A 183 11.55 -2.98 -7.16
C ASN A 183 11.23 -3.96 -6.05
N PHE A 184 10.06 -3.81 -5.47
CA PHE A 184 9.57 -4.71 -4.45
C PHE A 184 8.16 -5.20 -4.77
N LYS A 185 7.76 -6.27 -4.10
CA LYS A 185 6.45 -6.86 -4.25
C LYS A 185 5.82 -7.01 -2.87
N VAL A 186 4.61 -6.51 -2.74
CA VAL A 186 3.80 -6.80 -1.57
C VAL A 186 2.85 -7.92 -1.95
N LYS A 187 2.69 -8.88 -1.05
CA LYS A 187 1.62 -9.86 -1.19
C LYS A 187 0.37 -9.04 -1.44
N GLY A 188 -0.16 -9.19 -2.64
CA GLY A 188 -1.34 -8.39 -2.98
C GLY A 188 -2.30 -8.51 -1.81
N THR A 189 -2.44 -7.45 -1.07
CA THR A 189 -3.77 -7.07 -0.73
C THR A 189 -4.36 -6.74 -2.12
N THR A 190 -4.83 -7.76 -2.90
CA THR A 190 -6.27 -7.73 -2.95
C THR A 190 -6.60 -7.46 -1.52
N ALA A 191 -6.88 -6.22 -1.17
CA ALA A 191 -7.71 -5.99 -0.02
C ALA A 191 -8.73 -7.09 -0.24
N ALA A 192 -8.55 -8.18 0.48
CA ALA A 192 -9.55 -9.18 0.47
C ALA A 192 -10.69 -8.34 0.94
N VAL A 193 -11.58 -8.06 0.00
CA VAL A 193 -12.57 -7.02 0.20
C VAL A 193 -13.35 -7.61 1.32
N ALA A 194 -12.88 -7.32 2.55
CA ALA A 194 -13.50 -7.85 3.72
C ALA A 194 -14.95 -7.43 3.56
N CYS A 195 -15.79 -8.38 3.46
CA CYS A 195 -17.19 -8.14 3.14
C CYS A 195 -18.08 -8.98 4.02
N MET A 196 -19.30 -8.56 4.13
CA MET A 196 -20.29 -9.26 4.93
C MET A 196 -21.49 -9.60 4.07
N SER A 197 -22.04 -10.79 4.28
CA SER A 197 -23.36 -11.15 3.79
C SER A 197 -24.30 -11.26 4.98
N VAL A 198 -25.52 -10.75 4.84
CA VAL A 198 -26.55 -10.84 5.88
C VAL A 198 -27.75 -11.59 5.30
N PHE A 199 -28.07 -12.68 5.94
CA PHE A 199 -29.14 -13.59 5.56
C PHE A 199 -30.22 -13.65 6.63
N LYS A 200 -31.39 -14.08 6.20
CA LYS A 200 -32.55 -14.34 7.04
C LYS A 200 -33.21 -15.62 6.61
N PHE A 201 -33.68 -16.42 7.54
CA PHE A 201 -34.64 -17.53 7.25
C PHE A 201 -35.80 -17.50 8.24
N ILE A 202 -36.92 -18.05 7.84
CA ILE A 202 -38.07 -18.29 8.72
C ILE A 202 -37.90 -19.73 9.25
N ASP A 203 -37.64 -19.82 10.54
CA ASP A 203 -37.50 -21.07 11.28
C ASP A 203 -38.91 -21.57 11.68
N ALA A 204 -39.53 -22.34 10.81
CA ALA A 204 -40.93 -22.74 10.95
C ALA A 204 -41.17 -23.64 12.16
N ASN A 205 -40.21 -24.49 12.49
CA ASN A 205 -40.33 -25.43 13.63
C ASN A 205 -39.72 -24.89 14.93
N GLY A 206 -38.94 -23.79 14.87
CA GLY A 206 -38.35 -23.11 16.02
C GLY A 206 -37.17 -23.84 16.64
N ASN A 207 -36.46 -24.68 15.85
CA ASN A 207 -35.33 -25.47 16.34
C ASN A 207 -33.97 -24.73 16.23
N GLY A 208 -33.94 -23.54 15.63
CA GLY A 208 -32.74 -22.74 15.44
C GLY A 208 -31.82 -23.23 14.32
N ILE A 209 -32.25 -24.16 13.51
CA ILE A 209 -31.49 -24.76 12.41
C ILE A 209 -32.22 -24.47 11.10
N ARG A 210 -31.48 -23.93 10.11
CA ARG A 210 -32.04 -23.76 8.78
C ARG A 210 -32.12 -25.08 8.02
N GLU A 211 -33.32 -25.52 7.70
CA GLU A 211 -33.63 -26.79 7.04
C GLU A 211 -34.27 -26.54 5.66
N PRO A 212 -33.47 -26.29 4.60
CA PRO A 212 -34.01 -25.97 3.28
C PRO A 212 -34.97 -27.01 2.71
N GLN A 213 -34.82 -28.31 3.08
CA GLN A 213 -35.69 -29.41 2.71
C GLN A 213 -37.09 -29.31 3.34
N LEU A 214 -37.23 -28.51 4.42
CA LEU A 214 -38.51 -28.21 5.06
C LEU A 214 -39.10 -26.87 4.63
N GLY A 215 -38.48 -26.22 3.64
CA GLY A 215 -38.89 -24.93 3.11
C GLY A 215 -38.28 -23.72 3.82
N GLU A 216 -37.34 -23.91 4.73
CA GLU A 216 -36.63 -22.84 5.43
C GLU A 216 -35.51 -22.27 4.57
N ILE A 217 -35.87 -21.54 3.56
CA ILE A 217 -34.96 -20.89 2.62
C ILE A 217 -34.60 -19.47 3.11
N HIS A 218 -33.57 -18.88 2.51
CA HIS A 218 -33.25 -17.50 2.79
C HIS A 218 -34.39 -16.57 2.39
N TYR A 219 -34.76 -15.66 3.29
CA TYR A 219 -35.87 -14.73 3.15
C TYR A 219 -35.32 -13.34 2.78
N GLY A 220 -35.88 -12.72 1.76
CA GLY A 220 -35.53 -11.34 1.33
C GLY A 220 -36.49 -10.30 1.89
N GLY A 221 -36.01 -9.07 2.01
CA GLY A 221 -36.83 -7.95 2.46
C GLY A 221 -36.87 -7.75 3.98
N TRP A 222 -36.13 -8.52 4.76
CA TRP A 222 -36.05 -8.32 6.20
C TRP A 222 -35.11 -7.17 6.55
N PRO A 223 -35.55 -6.16 7.32
CA PRO A 223 -34.76 -4.99 7.64
C PRO A 223 -33.67 -5.30 8.69
N PHE A 224 -32.48 -4.72 8.47
CA PHE A 224 -31.37 -4.78 9.41
C PHE A 224 -30.50 -3.52 9.33
N THR A 225 -29.68 -3.32 10.35
CA THR A 225 -28.73 -2.21 10.47
C THR A 225 -27.35 -2.78 10.81
N VAL A 226 -26.28 -2.17 10.29
CA VAL A 226 -24.90 -2.50 10.64
C VAL A 226 -24.23 -1.30 11.28
N ILE A 227 -23.63 -1.52 12.46
CA ILE A 227 -22.82 -0.54 13.17
C ILE A 227 -21.35 -0.93 12.98
N ASP A 228 -20.54 0.01 12.56
CA ASP A 228 -19.11 -0.18 12.32
C ASP A 228 -18.29 -0.17 13.64
N PRO A 229 -16.97 -0.45 13.58
CA PRO A 229 -16.11 -0.45 14.77
C PRO A 229 -15.97 0.91 15.48
N LEU A 230 -16.33 2.00 14.81
CA LEU A 230 -16.33 3.36 15.37
C LEU A 230 -17.68 3.77 15.96
N GLY A 231 -18.69 2.90 15.88
CA GLY A 231 -20.04 3.16 16.34
C GLY A 231 -20.94 3.88 15.33
N ALA A 232 -20.49 4.05 14.09
CA ALA A 232 -21.29 4.66 13.04
C ALA A 232 -22.16 3.63 12.31
N GLN A 233 -23.39 4.04 11.95
CA GLN A 233 -24.29 3.23 11.15
C GLN A 233 -23.82 3.24 9.67
N LEU A 234 -23.59 2.05 9.11
CA LEU A 234 -23.27 1.90 7.70
C LEU A 234 -24.53 1.88 6.83
N ASN A 235 -24.53 2.68 5.76
CA ASN A 235 -25.53 2.68 4.68
C ASN A 235 -27.01 2.79 5.13
N GLY A 236 -27.27 3.23 6.37
CA GLY A 236 -28.62 3.31 6.90
C GLY A 236 -29.28 1.94 7.11
N LYS A 237 -30.62 1.88 7.01
CA LYS A 237 -31.36 0.62 7.09
C LYS A 237 -31.28 -0.15 5.78
N MET A 238 -30.89 -1.41 5.85
CA MET A 238 -30.73 -2.34 4.74
C MET A 238 -31.78 -3.47 4.81
N TYR A 239 -31.95 -4.22 3.72
CA TYR A 239 -32.92 -5.30 3.66
C TYR A 239 -32.28 -6.57 3.10
N THR A 240 -32.51 -7.72 3.71
CA THR A 240 -31.94 -9.00 3.27
C THR A 240 -32.35 -9.35 1.83
N ILE A 241 -31.51 -10.15 1.17
CA ILE A 241 -31.72 -10.60 -0.22
C ILE A 241 -31.78 -12.13 -0.22
N ALA A 242 -32.90 -12.70 -0.68
CA ALA A 242 -33.16 -14.14 -0.62
C ALA A 242 -32.13 -15.00 -1.38
N HIS A 243 -31.58 -14.50 -2.48
CA HIS A 243 -30.68 -15.23 -3.38
C HIS A 243 -29.31 -14.54 -3.50
N LEU A 244 -28.83 -13.98 -2.39
CA LEU A 244 -27.51 -13.36 -2.36
C LEU A 244 -26.42 -14.44 -2.55
N LYS A 245 -25.64 -14.31 -3.63
CA LYS A 245 -24.53 -15.24 -3.93
C LYS A 245 -23.18 -14.73 -3.44
N ASP A 246 -23.05 -13.41 -3.39
CA ASP A 246 -21.84 -12.69 -3.06
C ASP A 246 -22.04 -11.83 -1.81
N CYS A 247 -21.08 -10.98 -1.52
CA CYS A 247 -21.17 -10.01 -0.44
C CYS A 247 -22.37 -9.08 -0.61
N PHE A 248 -22.95 -8.64 0.51
CA PHE A 248 -24.10 -7.76 0.50
C PHE A 248 -23.74 -6.39 -0.12
N PRO A 249 -24.54 -5.84 -1.03
CA PRO A 249 -24.32 -4.51 -1.59
C PRO A 249 -24.15 -3.45 -0.49
N GLY A 250 -23.02 -2.71 -0.50
CA GLY A 250 -22.70 -1.70 0.50
C GLY A 250 -21.95 -2.23 1.74
N LEU A 251 -21.74 -3.54 1.88
CA LEU A 251 -20.92 -4.13 2.93
C LEU A 251 -19.61 -4.70 2.38
N PHE A 252 -18.92 -3.88 1.58
CA PHE A 252 -17.61 -4.15 1.02
C PHE A 252 -16.55 -3.22 1.62
N ASN A 253 -15.28 -3.59 1.50
CA ASN A 253 -14.13 -2.83 2.00
C ASN A 253 -14.21 -2.60 3.52
N LEU A 254 -14.73 -3.60 4.24
CA LEU A 254 -14.82 -3.53 5.69
C LEU A 254 -13.41 -3.56 6.30
N VAL A 255 -13.12 -2.64 7.19
CA VAL A 255 -11.85 -2.58 7.92
C VAL A 255 -11.84 -3.59 9.07
N PRO A 256 -10.67 -4.06 9.53
CA PRO A 256 -10.60 -4.88 10.73
C PRO A 256 -11.25 -4.19 11.93
N GLY A 257 -12.02 -4.95 12.69
CA GLY A 257 -12.72 -4.41 13.86
C GLY A 257 -14.02 -5.14 14.16
N LYS A 258 -14.71 -4.68 15.18
CA LYS A 258 -15.94 -5.27 15.68
C LYS A 258 -17.15 -4.59 15.06
N TYR A 259 -17.97 -5.34 14.32
CA TYR A 259 -19.23 -4.90 13.72
C TYR A 259 -20.40 -5.46 14.51
N THR A 260 -21.46 -4.69 14.65
CA THR A 260 -22.73 -5.15 15.24
C THR A 260 -23.81 -5.10 14.19
N ILE A 261 -24.45 -6.22 13.91
CA ILE A 261 -25.56 -6.37 12.99
C ILE A 261 -26.82 -6.49 13.83
N ILE A 262 -27.79 -5.61 13.59
CA ILE A 262 -29.04 -5.54 14.36
C ILE A 262 -30.17 -5.79 13.38
N GLU A 263 -30.94 -6.84 13.60
CA GLU A 263 -32.17 -7.06 12.84
C GLU A 263 -33.37 -6.36 13.50
N ASP A 264 -34.32 -5.94 12.70
CA ASP A 264 -35.60 -5.46 13.22
C ASP A 264 -36.45 -6.66 13.67
N ALA A 265 -37.25 -6.44 14.72
CA ALA A 265 -38.12 -7.49 15.28
C ALA A 265 -39.25 -7.94 14.32
N THR A 266 -39.46 -7.21 13.24
CA THR A 266 -40.53 -7.46 12.28
C THR A 266 -40.15 -6.97 10.87
N ASP A 267 -40.66 -7.65 9.86
CA ASP A 267 -40.62 -7.19 8.47
C ASP A 267 -41.82 -6.28 8.10
N GLY A 268 -42.67 -5.97 9.07
CA GLY A 268 -43.93 -5.21 8.88
C GLY A 268 -45.16 -6.10 8.63
N THR A 269 -44.99 -7.43 8.56
CA THR A 269 -46.11 -8.38 8.29
C THR A 269 -46.58 -9.15 9.51
N GLY A 270 -45.74 -9.24 10.56
CA GLY A 270 -46.06 -10.01 11.75
C GLY A 270 -45.08 -9.79 12.90
N THR A 271 -45.35 -10.49 14.02
CA THR A 271 -44.44 -10.51 15.17
C THR A 271 -43.65 -11.83 15.14
N TYR A 272 -42.36 -11.72 15.40
CA TYR A 272 -41.42 -12.86 15.31
C TYR A 272 -40.55 -12.95 16.57
N VAL A 273 -40.08 -14.15 16.86
CA VAL A 273 -39.09 -14.42 17.89
C VAL A 273 -37.82 -14.91 17.24
N VAL A 274 -36.70 -14.34 17.61
CA VAL A 274 -35.36 -14.79 17.14
C VAL A 274 -35.11 -16.17 17.69
N THR A 275 -34.80 -17.13 16.83
CA THR A 275 -34.54 -18.52 17.19
C THR A 275 -33.11 -18.94 16.92
N ALA A 276 -32.40 -18.22 16.03
CA ALA A 276 -31.01 -18.52 15.72
C ALA A 276 -30.23 -17.27 15.35
N ASN A 277 -29.00 -17.22 15.82
CA ASN A 277 -27.93 -16.32 15.37
C ASN A 277 -26.76 -17.19 14.90
N ILE A 278 -26.35 -17.05 13.64
CA ILE A 278 -25.34 -17.89 13.02
C ILE A 278 -24.31 -16.98 12.35
N VAL A 279 -23.03 -17.26 12.60
CA VAL A 279 -21.90 -16.62 11.90
C VAL A 279 -21.01 -17.72 11.32
N ASP A 280 -20.81 -17.70 10.01
CA ASP A 280 -19.98 -18.67 9.29
C ASP A 280 -20.36 -20.12 9.64
N ASP A 281 -21.66 -20.41 9.54
CA ASP A 281 -22.29 -21.71 9.86
C ASP A 281 -22.15 -22.16 11.33
N LYS A 282 -21.76 -21.24 12.24
CA LYS A 282 -21.66 -21.52 13.68
C LYS A 282 -22.73 -20.76 14.46
N ALA A 283 -23.51 -21.50 15.23
CA ALA A 283 -24.49 -20.91 16.14
C ALA A 283 -23.81 -19.99 17.17
N GLN A 284 -24.41 -18.84 17.43
CA GLN A 284 -23.98 -17.87 18.42
C GLN A 284 -24.89 -17.88 19.64
N ASN A 285 -24.34 -17.59 20.82
CA ASN A 285 -25.08 -17.42 22.05
C ASN A 285 -24.66 -16.10 22.72
N PRO A 286 -25.60 -15.33 23.29
CA PRO A 286 -27.04 -15.59 23.31
C PRO A 286 -27.69 -15.41 21.92
N VAL A 287 -28.85 -16.03 21.75
CA VAL A 287 -29.74 -15.77 20.59
C VAL A 287 -30.48 -14.46 20.86
N ASP A 288 -30.31 -13.46 19.99
CA ASP A 288 -30.71 -12.08 20.21
C ASP A 288 -31.01 -11.42 18.85
N THR A 289 -31.59 -10.25 18.87
CA THR A 289 -31.74 -9.38 17.68
C THR A 289 -30.41 -8.78 17.19
N GLN A 290 -29.32 -9.05 17.87
CA GLN A 290 -28.00 -8.54 17.54
C GLN A 290 -26.97 -9.66 17.37
N ILE A 291 -26.17 -9.57 16.33
CA ILE A 291 -24.99 -10.41 16.11
C ILE A 291 -23.75 -9.52 16.09
N THR A 292 -22.70 -9.93 16.80
CA THR A 292 -21.40 -9.28 16.72
C THR A 292 -20.44 -10.12 15.90
N VAL A 293 -19.79 -9.50 14.91
CA VAL A 293 -18.76 -10.11 14.08
C VAL A 293 -17.46 -9.32 14.23
N THR A 294 -16.35 -10.00 14.42
CA THR A 294 -15.03 -9.36 14.48
C THR A 294 -14.23 -9.71 13.25
N PHE A 295 -14.00 -8.73 12.39
CA PHE A 295 -13.09 -8.87 11.25
C PHE A 295 -11.65 -8.71 11.72
N LYS A 296 -10.82 -9.67 11.37
CA LYS A 296 -9.36 -9.59 11.45
C LYS A 296 -8.81 -9.13 10.11
N SER A 297 -7.59 -8.67 10.07
CA SER A 297 -6.92 -8.26 8.82
C SER A 297 -6.79 -9.37 7.77
N SER A 298 -6.94 -10.64 8.19
CA SER A 298 -6.89 -11.82 7.33
C SER A 298 -8.24 -12.25 6.79
N ASP A 299 -9.35 -11.72 7.32
CA ASP A 299 -10.69 -12.21 7.01
C ASP A 299 -11.17 -11.61 5.69
N LEU A 300 -11.69 -12.48 4.83
CA LEU A 300 -12.19 -12.12 3.51
C LEU A 300 -13.69 -11.87 3.52
N ARG A 301 -14.41 -12.67 4.29
CA ARG A 301 -15.87 -12.67 4.33
C ARG A 301 -16.36 -13.24 5.64
N HIS A 302 -17.47 -12.69 6.12
CA HIS A 302 -18.30 -13.29 7.12
C HIS A 302 -19.74 -13.36 6.62
N ASP A 303 -20.38 -14.50 6.85
CA ASP A 303 -21.79 -14.73 6.59
C ASP A 303 -22.56 -14.71 7.91
N VAL A 304 -23.52 -13.80 8.02
CA VAL A 304 -24.37 -13.61 9.20
C VAL A 304 -25.80 -14.03 8.86
N THR A 305 -26.37 -14.88 9.67
CA THR A 305 -27.73 -15.39 9.43
C THR A 305 -28.58 -15.29 10.69
N PHE A 306 -29.76 -14.72 10.58
CA PHE A 306 -30.80 -14.69 11.60
C PHE A 306 -31.89 -15.71 11.26
N GLY A 307 -32.29 -16.51 12.24
CA GLY A 307 -33.48 -17.35 12.17
C GLY A 307 -34.60 -16.81 13.06
N ASN A 308 -35.80 -16.68 12.53
CA ASN A 308 -36.94 -16.19 13.29
C ASN A 308 -38.16 -17.08 13.07
N LYS A 309 -38.92 -17.30 14.15
CA LYS A 309 -40.19 -18.00 14.15
C LYS A 309 -41.35 -17.02 14.26
N PRO A 310 -42.40 -17.16 13.45
CA PRO A 310 -43.67 -16.45 13.67
C PRO A 310 -44.25 -16.72 15.04
N GLN A 311 -44.79 -15.70 15.70
CA GLN A 311 -45.51 -15.81 16.94
C GLN A 311 -47.00 -16.16 16.71
#